data_6908483b7f5c4166909f98070ad40c70
#
_entry.id   6908483b7f5c4166909f98070ad40c70
#
_cell.length_a   1.000
_cell.length_b   1.000
_cell.length_c   1.000
_cell.angle_alpha   90.00
_cell.angle_beta   90.00
_cell.angle_gamma   90.00
#
_symmetry.space_group_name_H-M   'P 1'
#
loop_
_entity.id
_entity.type
_entity.pdbx_description
1 polymer ?
#
loop_
_entity_poly.entity_id
_entity_poly.type
_entity_poly.pdbx_seq_one_letter_code
_entity_poly.pdbx_strand_id
1 'polypeptide(L)'
;SLDKFNNAAKGLGSISIIDSEDGILRYVPLILNIDNEIIPSLSLEAVRLYNKEKSYLIQTDQSGIQLIKTRSANFLTNENGLNFVKFKKKPPNTYISASDIYEKNFDQTNLKDKIVLIGSSAEGVFDLVKIPTGKIVPGVQVHANIIENILSKDFLKINYVTKIAENIILLISLIVILVIANYFKPIYSILNYILLIIILFSISILFYKENYFVEVYNVILFNSLLFIYLLYS
;
A
#
# COMPACT_ATOMS: atom_id res chain seq x y z
N SER A 1 5.44 16.04 21.24
CA SER A 1 4.40 17.08 21.17
C SER A 1 4.27 17.78 22.54
N LEU A 2 3.54 18.90 22.60
CA LEU A 2 3.34 19.63 23.85
C LEU A 2 2.29 18.89 24.72
N ASP A 3 2.60 18.69 26.00
CA ASP A 3 1.74 17.94 26.95
C ASP A 3 0.30 18.47 27.01
N LYS A 4 0.14 19.79 26.87
CA LYS A 4 -1.18 20.42 26.84
C LYS A 4 -2.07 19.87 25.72
N PHE A 5 -1.52 19.61 24.54
CA PHE A 5 -2.26 19.04 23.40
C PHE A 5 -2.47 17.55 23.56
N ASN A 6 -1.45 16.83 24.04
CA ASN A 6 -1.57 15.39 24.30
C ASN A 6 -2.69 15.10 25.31
N ASN A 7 -2.74 15.85 26.38
CA ASN A 7 -3.75 15.65 27.43
C ASN A 7 -5.18 16.02 26.98
N ALA A 8 -5.31 16.89 25.99
CA ALA A 8 -6.62 17.28 25.43
C ALA A 8 -7.07 16.38 24.28
N ALA A 9 -6.15 15.61 23.67
CA ALA A 9 -6.46 14.74 22.53
C ALA A 9 -7.25 13.50 22.96
N LYS A 10 -8.20 13.09 22.15
CA LYS A 10 -8.93 11.82 22.32
C LYS A 10 -8.14 10.60 21.90
N GLY A 11 -7.06 10.78 21.18
CA GLY A 11 -6.13 9.76 20.75
C GLY A 11 -4.88 10.38 20.12
N LEU A 12 -3.81 9.60 20.10
CA LEU A 12 -2.52 10.00 19.54
C LEU A 12 -2.10 8.98 18.48
N GLY A 13 -1.59 9.46 17.37
CA GLY A 13 -1.09 8.62 16.28
C GLY A 13 0.16 9.18 15.65
N SER A 14 1.06 8.31 15.21
CA SER A 14 2.28 8.69 14.51
C SER A 14 1.97 9.16 13.08
N ILE A 15 2.64 10.23 12.67
CA ILE A 15 2.65 10.71 11.28
C ILE A 15 3.85 10.16 10.49
N SER A 16 4.65 9.28 11.09
CA SER A 16 5.85 8.76 10.46
C SER A 16 5.54 8.02 9.17
N ILE A 17 6.29 8.33 8.14
CA ILE A 17 6.29 7.69 6.84
C ILE A 17 7.66 7.04 6.69
N ILE A 18 7.70 5.78 6.24
CA ILE A 18 8.94 5.07 5.99
C ILE A 18 9.29 5.26 4.52
N ASP A 19 10.41 5.93 4.27
CA ASP A 19 10.91 6.11 2.92
C ASP A 19 11.41 4.76 2.37
N SER A 20 11.04 4.47 1.13
CA SER A 20 11.64 3.38 0.38
C SER A 20 13.03 3.82 -0.13
N GLU A 21 13.94 2.88 -0.37
CA GLU A 21 15.31 3.17 -0.87
C GLU A 21 15.33 4.00 -2.16
N ASP A 22 14.28 3.91 -2.98
CA ASP A 22 14.12 4.66 -4.22
C ASP A 22 13.36 6.00 -4.03
N GLY A 23 13.04 6.37 -2.80
CA GLY A 23 12.29 7.57 -2.45
C GLY A 23 10.83 7.57 -2.91
N ILE A 24 10.27 6.43 -3.32
CA ILE A 24 8.86 6.31 -3.71
C ILE A 24 8.06 5.64 -2.61
N LEU A 25 7.12 6.37 -2.03
CA LEU A 25 6.27 5.85 -0.95
C LEU A 25 5.24 4.85 -1.49
N ARG A 26 5.37 3.60 -1.05
CA ARG A 26 4.43 2.51 -1.36
C ARG A 26 3.74 1.97 -0.13
N TYR A 27 4.44 2.02 1.01
CA TYR A 27 4.01 1.42 2.27
C TYR A 27 3.94 2.49 3.35
N VAL A 28 2.99 2.33 4.24
CA VAL A 28 2.88 3.17 5.44
C VAL A 28 2.68 2.24 6.65
N PRO A 29 3.38 2.48 7.75
CA PRO A 29 3.13 1.74 8.96
C PRO A 29 1.73 2.07 9.48
N LEU A 30 0.92 1.05 9.72
CA LEU A 30 -0.33 1.22 10.47
C LEU A 30 -0.06 1.21 11.96
N ILE A 31 0.99 0.51 12.37
CA ILE A 31 1.46 0.40 13.74
C ILE A 31 2.98 0.48 13.74
N LEU A 32 3.52 1.18 14.71
CA LEU A 32 4.95 1.33 14.98
C LEU A 32 5.24 0.75 16.37
N ASN A 33 6.38 0.08 16.48
CA ASN A 33 6.94 -0.30 17.78
C ASN A 33 8.12 0.65 18.06
N ILE A 34 7.96 1.51 19.05
CA ILE A 34 8.98 2.47 19.47
C ILE A 34 9.22 2.23 20.96
N ASP A 35 10.44 1.87 21.34
CA ASP A 35 10.84 1.61 22.72
C ASP A 35 9.93 0.61 23.45
N ASN A 36 9.50 -0.45 22.76
CA ASN A 36 8.53 -1.45 23.20
C ASN A 36 7.09 -0.94 23.44
N GLU A 37 6.81 0.28 23.00
CA GLU A 37 5.44 0.80 22.95
C GLU A 37 4.85 0.68 21.57
N ILE A 38 3.62 0.20 21.49
CA ILE A 38 2.88 0.07 20.24
C ILE A 38 2.11 1.35 19.97
N ILE A 39 2.53 2.09 18.97
CA ILE A 39 1.93 3.38 18.58
C ILE A 39 1.20 3.20 17.25
N PRO A 40 -0.11 3.53 17.17
CA PRO A 40 -0.85 3.51 15.92
C PRO A 40 -0.40 4.66 15.00
N SER A 41 -0.58 4.49 13.70
CA SER A 41 -0.50 5.62 12.78
C SER A 41 -1.67 6.60 13.00
N LEU A 42 -1.46 7.86 12.63
CA LEU A 42 -2.52 8.89 12.63
C LEU A 42 -3.76 8.41 11.86
N SER A 43 -3.57 7.74 10.73
CA SER A 43 -4.66 7.23 9.89
C SER A 43 -5.48 6.16 10.58
N LEU A 44 -4.82 5.18 11.23
CA LEU A 44 -5.51 4.12 11.96
C LEU A 44 -6.27 4.68 13.17
N GLU A 45 -5.64 5.58 13.90
CA GLU A 45 -6.24 6.20 15.09
C GLU A 45 -7.42 7.10 14.71
N ALA A 46 -7.32 7.88 13.63
CA ALA A 46 -8.43 8.69 13.12
C ALA A 46 -9.66 7.84 12.77
N VAL A 47 -9.45 6.69 12.10
CA VAL A 47 -10.53 5.76 11.77
C VAL A 47 -11.11 5.11 13.02
N ARG A 48 -10.29 4.72 14.00
CA ARG A 48 -10.76 4.17 15.27
C ARG A 48 -11.70 5.14 15.98
N LEU A 49 -11.29 6.40 16.09
CA LEU A 49 -12.09 7.45 16.74
C LEU A 49 -13.36 7.77 15.95
N TYR A 50 -13.28 7.83 14.63
CA TYR A 50 -14.43 8.07 13.76
C TYR A 50 -15.50 6.98 13.93
N ASN A 51 -15.09 5.72 13.97
CA ASN A 51 -15.96 4.57 14.19
C ASN A 51 -16.38 4.39 15.67
N LYS A 52 -15.92 5.27 16.58
CA LYS A 52 -16.17 5.19 18.03
C LYS A 52 -15.73 3.85 18.63
N GLU A 53 -14.65 3.27 18.10
CA GLU A 53 -14.09 2.02 18.59
C GLU A 53 -13.17 2.27 19.79
N LYS A 54 -13.23 1.38 20.79
CA LYS A 54 -12.43 1.52 22.03
C LYS A 54 -10.98 1.04 21.83
N SER A 55 -10.79 0.03 21.00
CA SER A 55 -9.50 -0.63 20.81
C SER A 55 -9.41 -1.29 19.42
N TYR A 56 -8.23 -1.64 19.02
CA TYR A 56 -7.93 -2.56 17.92
C TYR A 56 -7.18 -3.77 18.45
N LEU A 57 -7.32 -4.90 17.77
CA LEU A 57 -6.63 -6.14 18.11
C LEU A 57 -5.50 -6.34 17.11
N ILE A 58 -4.30 -6.58 17.64
CA ILE A 58 -3.12 -6.90 16.83
C ILE A 58 -2.88 -8.40 16.98
N GLN A 59 -2.89 -9.11 15.87
CA GLN A 59 -2.53 -10.51 15.80
C GLN A 59 -1.10 -10.63 15.31
N THR A 60 -0.27 -11.28 16.11
CA THR A 60 1.15 -11.54 15.81
C THR A 60 1.42 -13.03 15.78
N ASP A 61 2.44 -13.43 15.03
CA ASP A 61 3.05 -14.76 15.10
C ASP A 61 4.57 -14.64 15.23
N GLN A 62 5.30 -15.75 15.01
CA GLN A 62 6.76 -15.77 15.09
C GLN A 62 7.45 -14.88 14.04
N SER A 63 6.75 -14.54 12.96
CA SER A 63 7.26 -13.70 11.87
C SER A 63 7.00 -12.20 12.12
N GLY A 64 6.12 -11.86 13.07
CA GLY A 64 5.75 -10.46 13.36
C GLY A 64 4.25 -10.19 13.30
N ILE A 65 3.87 -8.98 12.90
CA ILE A 65 2.46 -8.54 12.81
C ILE A 65 1.81 -9.14 11.56
N GLN A 66 0.69 -9.84 11.72
CA GLN A 66 -0.03 -10.46 10.61
C GLN A 66 -1.33 -9.74 10.28
N LEU A 67 -2.01 -9.26 11.31
CA LEU A 67 -3.34 -8.70 11.17
C LEU A 67 -3.58 -7.63 12.22
N ILE A 68 -4.11 -6.50 11.78
CA ILE A 68 -4.70 -5.49 12.64
C ILE A 68 -6.20 -5.54 12.44
N LYS A 69 -6.93 -5.84 13.49
CA LYS A 69 -8.37 -6.00 13.45
C LYS A 69 -9.04 -4.89 14.22
N THR A 70 -9.95 -4.19 13.55
CA THR A 70 -10.93 -3.30 14.16
C THR A 70 -12.31 -3.95 14.10
N ARG A 71 -13.30 -3.35 14.70
CA ARG A 71 -14.68 -3.83 14.60
C ARG A 71 -15.22 -3.74 13.17
N SER A 72 -14.76 -2.74 12.42
CA SER A 72 -15.23 -2.41 11.08
C SER A 72 -14.44 -3.06 9.95
N ALA A 73 -13.16 -3.42 10.20
CA ALA A 73 -12.28 -3.96 9.15
C ALA A 73 -11.11 -4.77 9.71
N ASN A 74 -10.59 -5.64 8.86
CA ASN A 74 -9.37 -6.40 9.08
C ASN A 74 -8.31 -5.92 8.10
N PHE A 75 -7.14 -5.51 8.61
CA PHE A 75 -6.01 -5.02 7.81
C PHE A 75 -4.91 -6.06 7.84
N LEU A 76 -4.65 -6.68 6.70
CA LEU A 76 -3.47 -7.49 6.51
C LEU A 76 -2.28 -6.55 6.33
N THR A 77 -1.25 -6.74 7.15
CA THR A 77 0.02 -6.04 7.06
C THR A 77 1.12 -7.03 6.74
N ASN A 78 2.28 -6.52 6.35
CA ASN A 78 3.46 -7.36 6.41
C ASN A 78 3.91 -7.55 7.88
N GLU A 79 4.95 -8.34 8.10
CA GLU A 79 5.53 -8.66 9.41
C GLU A 79 5.94 -7.42 10.25
N ASN A 80 6.21 -6.30 9.58
CA ASN A 80 6.58 -5.02 10.20
C ASN A 80 5.38 -4.07 10.43
N GLY A 81 4.15 -4.53 10.24
CA GLY A 81 2.97 -3.69 10.40
C GLY A 81 2.74 -2.68 9.27
N LEU A 82 3.45 -2.85 8.13
CA LEU A 82 3.32 -1.97 6.97
C LEU A 82 2.11 -2.39 6.13
N ASN A 83 1.36 -1.41 5.68
CA ASN A 83 0.26 -1.59 4.72
C ASN A 83 0.58 -0.91 3.40
N PHE A 84 0.21 -1.54 2.30
CA PHE A 84 0.39 -1.00 0.95
C PHE A 84 -0.70 0.04 0.66
N VAL A 85 -0.28 1.25 0.29
CA VAL A 85 -1.22 2.34 0.00
C VAL A 85 -1.69 2.26 -1.44
N LYS A 86 -2.98 2.16 -1.66
CA LYS A 86 -3.59 2.24 -2.98
C LYS A 86 -3.90 3.69 -3.31
N PHE A 87 -3.00 4.34 -4.05
CA PHE A 87 -3.18 5.72 -4.47
C PHE A 87 -4.18 5.82 -5.62
N LYS A 88 -5.25 6.60 -5.44
CA LYS A 88 -6.23 6.88 -6.50
C LYS A 88 -5.73 8.00 -7.42
N LYS A 89 -6.12 7.93 -8.70
CA LYS A 89 -5.76 8.97 -9.70
C LYS A 89 -6.30 10.35 -9.34
N LYS A 90 -7.47 10.41 -8.71
CA LYS A 90 -8.06 11.65 -8.19
C LYS A 90 -7.87 11.64 -6.67
N PRO A 91 -7.40 12.74 -6.07
CA PRO A 91 -7.35 12.83 -4.62
C PRO A 91 -8.79 12.66 -4.08
N PRO A 92 -8.97 11.85 -3.02
CA PRO A 92 -10.28 11.57 -2.46
C PRO A 92 -10.92 12.82 -1.81
N ASN A 93 -10.15 13.89 -1.65
CA ASN A 93 -10.46 14.97 -0.73
C ASN A 93 -10.58 16.32 -1.42
N THR A 94 -11.51 17.09 -0.94
CA THR A 94 -11.59 18.51 -1.24
C THR A 94 -10.58 19.24 -0.36
N TYR A 95 -9.64 19.93 -0.97
CA TYR A 95 -8.76 20.85 -0.26
C TYR A 95 -9.53 22.14 0.00
N ILE A 96 -9.48 22.60 1.24
CA ILE A 96 -10.01 23.90 1.64
C ILE A 96 -8.84 24.67 2.21
N SER A 97 -8.60 25.88 1.72
CA SER A 97 -7.53 26.73 2.23
C SER A 97 -7.82 27.12 3.69
N ALA A 98 -6.79 27.19 4.52
CA ALA A 98 -6.95 27.69 5.88
C ALA A 98 -7.44 29.16 5.91
N SER A 99 -7.10 29.97 4.88
CA SER A 99 -7.63 31.32 4.72
C SER A 99 -9.14 31.31 4.51
N ASP A 100 -9.65 30.42 3.64
CA ASP A 100 -11.09 30.31 3.38
C ASP A 100 -11.87 29.91 4.63
N ILE A 101 -11.28 29.03 5.46
CA ILE A 101 -11.87 28.67 6.75
C ILE A 101 -11.87 29.87 7.70
N TYR A 102 -10.77 30.59 7.80
CA TYR A 102 -10.63 31.76 8.66
C TYR A 102 -11.59 32.89 8.26
N GLU A 103 -11.72 33.15 6.97
CA GLU A 103 -12.61 34.17 6.39
C GLU A 103 -14.07 33.71 6.27
N LYS A 104 -14.37 32.45 6.63
CA LYS A 104 -15.68 31.81 6.49
C LYS A 104 -16.20 31.75 5.03
N ASN A 105 -15.30 31.75 4.06
CA ASN A 105 -15.59 31.66 2.63
C ASN A 105 -15.78 30.21 2.15
N PHE A 106 -16.36 29.36 2.97
CA PHE A 106 -16.63 27.97 2.61
C PHE A 106 -17.97 27.47 3.17
N ASP A 107 -18.55 26.47 2.53
CA ASP A 107 -19.77 25.84 3.00
C ASP A 107 -19.46 24.89 4.17
N GLN A 108 -19.92 25.27 5.37
CA GLN A 108 -19.71 24.50 6.61
C GLN A 108 -20.36 23.11 6.56
N THR A 109 -21.37 22.89 5.71
CA THR A 109 -22.02 21.58 5.54
C THR A 109 -21.02 20.55 4.98
N ASN A 110 -20.00 20.99 4.24
CA ASN A 110 -18.96 20.12 3.70
C ASN A 110 -18.05 19.49 4.75
N LEU A 111 -18.00 20.03 5.98
CA LEU A 111 -17.20 19.50 7.08
C LEU A 111 -18.00 18.62 8.05
N LYS A 112 -19.33 18.69 7.99
CA LYS A 112 -20.17 17.92 8.91
C LYS A 112 -20.01 16.42 8.68
N ASP A 113 -19.80 15.67 9.77
CA ASP A 113 -19.62 14.21 9.78
C ASP A 113 -18.44 13.73 8.90
N LYS A 114 -17.42 14.56 8.74
CA LYS A 114 -16.18 14.25 8.00
C LYS A 114 -14.98 14.12 8.93
N ILE A 115 -14.01 13.32 8.50
CA ILE A 115 -12.66 13.37 9.08
C ILE A 115 -11.94 14.53 8.39
N VAL A 116 -11.53 15.52 9.15
CA VAL A 116 -10.80 16.69 8.67
C VAL A 116 -9.33 16.55 9.07
N LEU A 117 -8.44 16.57 8.10
CA LEU A 117 -6.99 16.59 8.32
C LEU A 117 -6.46 17.99 8.11
N ILE A 118 -5.65 18.46 9.04
CA ILE A 118 -4.96 19.74 8.93
C ILE A 118 -3.49 19.45 8.72
N GLY A 119 -2.92 19.98 7.63
CA GLY A 119 -1.53 19.78 7.28
C GLY A 119 -1.01 20.90 6.39
N SER A 120 0.31 20.98 6.25
CA SER A 120 0.94 21.92 5.33
C SER A 120 1.04 21.29 3.94
N SER A 121 0.82 22.14 2.92
CA SER A 121 1.06 21.78 1.50
C SER A 121 2.05 22.73 0.85
N ALA A 122 2.66 23.66 1.62
CA ALA A 122 3.56 24.67 1.10
C ALA A 122 4.92 24.06 0.71
N GLU A 123 5.45 24.47 -0.44
CA GLU A 123 6.82 24.15 -0.84
C GLU A 123 7.80 24.70 0.21
N GLY A 124 8.76 23.86 0.62
CA GLY A 124 9.76 24.21 1.64
C GLY A 124 9.48 23.74 3.06
N VAL A 125 8.32 23.13 3.33
CA VAL A 125 8.01 22.55 4.67
C VAL A 125 8.45 21.07 4.78
N PHE A 126 9.17 20.53 3.81
CA PHE A 126 9.78 19.19 3.78
C PHE A 126 8.84 18.00 3.99
N ASP A 127 7.53 18.18 3.89
CA ASP A 127 6.54 17.12 4.03
C ASP A 127 5.97 16.70 2.65
N LEU A 128 6.84 16.66 1.63
CA LEU A 128 6.48 16.28 0.27
C LEU A 128 6.98 14.86 -0.04
N VAL A 129 6.09 14.00 -0.52
CA VAL A 129 6.36 12.59 -0.76
C VAL A 129 6.07 12.22 -2.20
N LYS A 130 6.99 11.50 -2.83
CA LYS A 130 6.78 10.95 -4.18
C LYS A 130 5.99 9.64 -4.09
N ILE A 131 4.91 9.54 -4.85
CA ILE A 131 4.04 8.37 -4.88
C ILE A 131 4.18 7.58 -6.19
N PRO A 132 3.76 6.30 -6.26
CA PRO A 132 3.95 5.43 -7.44
C PRO A 132 3.35 5.96 -8.75
N THR A 133 2.39 6.88 -8.69
CA THR A 133 1.82 7.52 -9.88
C THR A 133 2.74 8.59 -10.50
N GLY A 134 3.95 8.79 -9.93
CA GLY A 134 4.91 9.82 -10.34
C GLY A 134 4.64 11.22 -9.79
N LYS A 135 3.57 11.41 -9.04
CA LYS A 135 3.23 12.69 -8.42
C LYS A 135 3.97 12.87 -7.10
N ILE A 136 4.20 14.13 -6.75
CA ILE A 136 4.66 14.57 -5.43
C ILE A 136 3.44 15.12 -4.71
N VAL A 137 3.20 14.65 -3.49
CA VAL A 137 2.02 15.01 -2.69
C VAL A 137 2.43 15.36 -1.26
N PRO A 138 1.68 16.21 -0.56
CA PRO A 138 1.90 16.44 0.88
C PRO A 138 1.65 15.18 1.71
N GLY A 139 2.40 14.97 2.80
CA GLY A 139 2.23 13.82 3.69
C GLY A 139 0.82 13.71 4.26
N VAL A 140 0.16 14.83 4.54
CA VAL A 140 -1.25 14.84 4.96
C VAL A 140 -2.17 14.18 3.94
N GLN A 141 -1.88 14.28 2.63
CA GLN A 141 -2.65 13.58 1.59
C GLN A 141 -2.43 12.08 1.63
N VAL A 142 -1.23 11.62 2.00
CA VAL A 142 -0.96 10.19 2.20
C VAL A 142 -1.86 9.63 3.28
N HIS A 143 -1.91 10.30 4.45
CA HIS A 143 -2.81 9.90 5.53
C HIS A 143 -4.28 9.89 5.11
N ALA A 144 -4.71 10.87 4.32
CA ALA A 144 -6.06 10.92 3.78
C ALA A 144 -6.36 9.73 2.85
N ASN A 145 -5.41 9.34 1.98
CA ASN A 145 -5.57 8.15 1.12
C ASN A 145 -5.68 6.87 1.96
N ILE A 146 -4.87 6.73 3.01
CA ILE A 146 -4.93 5.57 3.90
C ILE A 146 -6.29 5.49 4.60
N ILE A 147 -6.78 6.60 5.16
CA ILE A 147 -8.10 6.66 5.80
C ILE A 147 -9.19 6.24 4.81
N GLU A 148 -9.13 6.75 3.57
CA GLU A 148 -10.09 6.36 2.55
C GLU A 148 -9.99 4.88 2.19
N ASN A 149 -8.77 4.35 2.00
CA ASN A 149 -8.55 2.93 1.73
C ASN A 149 -9.14 2.06 2.86
N ILE A 150 -8.96 2.48 4.12
CA ILE A 150 -9.52 1.79 5.28
C ILE A 150 -11.05 1.82 5.27
N LEU A 151 -11.65 3.00 5.12
CA LEU A 151 -13.10 3.18 5.16
C LEU A 151 -13.81 2.52 3.98
N SER A 152 -13.19 2.55 2.78
CA SER A 152 -13.73 1.89 1.58
C SER A 152 -13.37 0.41 1.50
N LYS A 153 -12.55 -0.12 2.41
CA LYS A 153 -11.99 -1.49 2.38
C LYS A 153 -11.23 -1.80 1.09
N ASP A 154 -10.68 -0.76 0.44
CA ASP A 154 -9.98 -0.82 -0.84
C ASP A 154 -8.47 -0.69 -0.63
N PHE A 155 -7.85 -1.71 -0.03
CA PHE A 155 -6.42 -1.78 0.24
C PHE A 155 -5.81 -3.04 -0.38
N LEU A 156 -4.57 -2.92 -0.85
CA LEU A 156 -3.85 -4.05 -1.41
C LEU A 156 -3.42 -5.02 -0.32
N LYS A 157 -3.70 -6.29 -0.54
CA LYS A 157 -3.34 -7.39 0.37
C LYS A 157 -2.02 -7.99 -0.10
N ILE A 158 -1.00 -7.89 0.76
CA ILE A 158 0.26 -8.60 0.60
C ILE A 158 0.39 -9.49 1.83
N ASN A 159 0.27 -10.78 1.63
CA ASN A 159 0.29 -11.75 2.71
C ASN A 159 1.02 -13.04 2.28
N TYR A 160 1.13 -13.99 3.19
CA TYR A 160 1.73 -15.29 2.91
C TYR A 160 1.08 -16.01 1.71
N VAL A 161 -0.23 -15.83 1.49
CA VAL A 161 -0.95 -16.44 0.35
C VAL A 161 -0.46 -15.87 -0.98
N THR A 162 -0.20 -14.55 -1.06
CA THR A 162 0.33 -13.95 -2.29
C THR A 162 1.75 -14.44 -2.58
N LYS A 163 2.60 -14.61 -1.57
CA LYS A 163 3.94 -15.18 -1.73
C LYS A 163 3.91 -16.65 -2.19
N ILE A 164 2.97 -17.44 -1.68
CA ILE A 164 2.77 -18.81 -2.18
C ILE A 164 2.33 -18.79 -3.64
N ALA A 165 1.38 -17.92 -4.01
CA ALA A 165 0.92 -17.78 -5.39
C ALA A 165 2.07 -17.41 -6.33
N GLU A 166 2.95 -16.48 -5.95
CA GLU A 166 4.15 -16.10 -6.71
C GLU A 166 5.08 -17.31 -6.95
N ASN A 167 5.36 -18.09 -5.90
CA ASN A 167 6.21 -19.28 -6.03
C ASN A 167 5.58 -20.36 -6.92
N ILE A 168 4.27 -20.57 -6.84
CA ILE A 168 3.54 -21.51 -7.72
C ILE A 168 3.59 -21.02 -9.16
N ILE A 169 3.34 -19.74 -9.42
CA ILE A 169 3.41 -19.13 -10.75
C ILE A 169 4.83 -19.25 -11.31
N LEU A 170 5.86 -19.01 -10.51
CA LEU A 170 7.26 -19.20 -10.91
C LEU A 170 7.52 -20.66 -11.32
N LEU A 171 7.15 -21.62 -10.50
CA LEU A 171 7.38 -23.04 -10.77
C LEU A 171 6.67 -23.52 -12.03
N ILE A 172 5.41 -23.15 -12.20
CA ILE A 172 4.63 -23.49 -13.41
C ILE A 172 5.25 -22.86 -14.65
N SER A 173 5.62 -21.58 -14.58
CA SER A 173 6.20 -20.86 -15.72
C SER A 173 7.58 -21.43 -16.12
N LEU A 174 8.40 -21.87 -15.17
CA LEU A 174 9.68 -22.55 -15.44
C LEU A 174 9.44 -23.87 -16.18
N ILE A 175 8.48 -24.68 -15.77
CA ILE A 175 8.11 -25.93 -16.47
C ILE A 175 7.67 -25.62 -17.90
N VAL A 176 6.82 -24.60 -18.08
CA VAL A 176 6.33 -24.19 -19.40
C VAL A 176 7.50 -23.77 -20.31
N ILE A 177 8.48 -23.03 -19.80
CA ILE A 177 9.67 -22.64 -20.58
C ILE A 177 10.50 -23.83 -21.00
N LEU A 178 10.72 -24.80 -20.09
CA LEU A 178 11.44 -26.03 -20.44
C LEU A 178 10.73 -26.80 -21.56
N VAL A 179 9.41 -26.89 -21.52
CA VAL A 179 8.62 -27.52 -22.60
C VAL A 179 8.76 -26.73 -23.90
N ILE A 180 8.61 -25.40 -23.86
CA ILE A 180 8.71 -24.54 -25.04
C ILE A 180 10.10 -24.72 -25.71
N ALA A 181 11.17 -24.64 -24.92
CA ALA A 181 12.53 -24.74 -25.44
C ALA A 181 12.85 -26.10 -26.08
N ASN A 182 12.32 -27.20 -25.53
CA ASN A 182 12.62 -28.55 -26.02
C ASN A 182 11.77 -29.00 -27.22
N TYR A 183 10.53 -28.51 -27.34
CA TYR A 183 9.60 -29.03 -28.36
C TYR A 183 9.37 -28.09 -29.54
N PHE A 184 9.76 -26.81 -29.44
CA PHE A 184 9.52 -25.85 -30.51
C PHE A 184 10.84 -25.39 -31.18
N LYS A 185 10.76 -25.08 -32.47
CA LYS A 185 11.87 -24.41 -33.16
C LYS A 185 12.12 -23.04 -32.58
N PRO A 186 13.36 -22.50 -32.62
CA PRO A 186 13.74 -21.25 -31.95
C PRO A 186 12.79 -20.08 -32.20
N ILE A 187 12.35 -19.88 -33.44
CA ILE A 187 11.41 -18.78 -33.77
C ILE A 187 10.07 -18.91 -33.06
N TYR A 188 9.51 -20.14 -32.98
CA TYR A 188 8.25 -20.39 -32.28
C TYR A 188 8.45 -20.35 -30.76
N SER A 189 9.61 -20.72 -30.26
CA SER A 189 9.96 -20.61 -28.85
C SER A 189 9.95 -19.14 -28.40
N ILE A 190 10.50 -18.23 -29.18
CA ILE A 190 10.46 -16.79 -28.90
C ILE A 190 9.01 -16.27 -28.87
N LEU A 191 8.19 -16.63 -29.86
CA LEU A 191 6.77 -16.21 -29.88
C LEU A 191 5.98 -16.74 -28.68
N ASN A 192 6.16 -18.00 -28.31
CA ASN A 192 5.52 -18.59 -27.15
C ASN A 192 6.01 -17.96 -25.84
N TYR A 193 7.29 -17.57 -25.75
CA TYR A 193 7.82 -16.87 -24.58
C TYR A 193 7.23 -15.47 -24.42
N ILE A 194 7.06 -14.71 -25.50
CA ILE A 194 6.37 -13.42 -25.48
C ILE A 194 4.93 -13.59 -25.01
N LEU A 195 4.23 -14.61 -25.52
CA LEU A 195 2.87 -14.93 -25.08
C LEU A 195 2.82 -15.25 -23.58
N LEU A 196 3.78 -16.01 -23.05
CA LEU A 196 3.90 -16.30 -21.61
C LEU A 196 4.03 -15.01 -20.79
N ILE A 197 4.88 -14.05 -21.21
CA ILE A 197 5.03 -12.76 -20.52
C ILE A 197 3.68 -12.02 -20.49
N ILE A 198 2.95 -11.97 -21.61
CA ILE A 198 1.63 -11.32 -21.67
C ILE A 198 0.64 -12.00 -20.71
N ILE A 199 0.67 -13.32 -20.62
CA ILE A 199 -0.18 -14.08 -19.67
C ILE A 199 0.17 -13.74 -18.23
N LEU A 200 1.46 -13.69 -17.87
CA LEU A 200 1.92 -13.35 -16.53
C LEU A 200 1.47 -11.93 -16.11
N PHE A 201 1.61 -10.95 -17.00
CA PHE A 201 1.10 -9.60 -16.74
C PHE A 201 -0.42 -9.58 -16.61
N SER A 202 -1.14 -10.33 -17.43
CA SER A 202 -2.61 -10.43 -17.33
C SER A 202 -3.06 -11.02 -16.00
N ILE A 203 -2.37 -12.06 -15.52
CA ILE A 203 -2.60 -12.66 -14.20
C ILE A 203 -2.38 -11.62 -13.10
N SER A 204 -1.26 -10.87 -13.14
CA SER A 204 -0.99 -9.82 -12.16
C SER A 204 -2.09 -8.76 -12.11
N ILE A 205 -2.58 -8.33 -13.29
CA ILE A 205 -3.69 -7.35 -13.38
C ILE A 205 -4.99 -7.92 -12.79
N LEU A 206 -5.29 -9.19 -13.01
CA LEU A 206 -6.47 -9.83 -12.44
C LEU A 206 -6.39 -9.88 -10.91
N PHE A 207 -5.26 -10.30 -10.35
CA PHE A 207 -5.05 -10.28 -8.91
C PHE A 207 -5.15 -8.86 -8.33
N TYR A 208 -4.59 -7.86 -9.01
CA TYR A 208 -4.68 -6.46 -8.60
C TYR A 208 -6.12 -5.94 -8.54
N LYS A 209 -7.00 -6.36 -9.46
CA LYS A 209 -8.43 -6.00 -9.43
C LYS A 209 -9.15 -6.56 -8.20
N GLU A 210 -8.71 -7.71 -7.70
CA GLU A 210 -9.22 -8.35 -6.48
C GLU A 210 -8.49 -7.86 -5.20
N ASN A 211 -7.72 -6.78 -5.34
CA ASN A 211 -6.92 -6.20 -4.25
C ASN A 211 -5.80 -7.11 -3.72
N TYR A 212 -5.33 -8.07 -4.51
CA TYR A 212 -4.13 -8.84 -4.20
C TYR A 212 -2.95 -8.31 -5.02
N PHE A 213 -1.82 -8.08 -4.37
CA PHE A 213 -0.59 -7.70 -5.06
C PHE A 213 0.31 -8.93 -5.23
N VAL A 214 0.57 -9.29 -6.48
CA VAL A 214 1.43 -10.41 -6.87
C VAL A 214 2.56 -9.86 -7.71
N GLU A 215 3.79 -10.03 -7.23
CA GLU A 215 4.99 -9.53 -7.90
C GLU A 215 5.44 -10.50 -9.01
N VAL A 216 5.03 -10.22 -10.25
CA VAL A 216 5.47 -11.04 -11.40
C VAL A 216 6.82 -10.62 -11.97
N TYR A 217 7.40 -9.51 -11.52
CA TYR A 217 8.68 -9.01 -12.03
C TYR A 217 9.81 -10.03 -11.83
N ASN A 218 9.98 -10.54 -10.62
CA ASN A 218 10.99 -11.55 -10.31
C ASN A 218 10.76 -12.84 -11.11
N VAL A 219 9.49 -13.24 -11.27
CA VAL A 219 9.13 -14.41 -12.09
C VAL A 219 9.57 -14.22 -13.54
N ILE A 220 9.30 -13.06 -14.14
CA ILE A 220 9.71 -12.74 -15.50
C ILE A 220 11.24 -12.68 -15.63
N LEU A 221 11.94 -12.09 -14.65
CA LEU A 221 13.40 -12.00 -14.66
C LEU A 221 14.05 -13.40 -14.68
N PHE A 222 13.68 -14.28 -13.74
CA PHE A 222 14.21 -15.65 -13.68
C PHE A 222 13.88 -16.45 -14.94
N ASN A 223 12.65 -16.32 -15.43
CA ASN A 223 12.22 -16.95 -16.67
C ASN A 223 13.01 -16.45 -17.88
N SER A 224 13.33 -15.14 -17.94
CA SER A 224 14.12 -14.57 -19.02
C SER A 224 15.54 -15.13 -19.04
N LEU A 225 16.17 -15.21 -17.87
CA LEU A 225 17.54 -15.75 -17.75
C LEU A 225 17.60 -17.23 -18.18
N LEU A 226 16.65 -18.03 -17.70
CA LEU A 226 16.56 -19.43 -18.10
C LEU A 226 16.29 -19.58 -19.60
N PHE A 227 15.37 -18.81 -20.17
CA PHE A 227 15.03 -18.88 -21.58
C PHE A 227 16.21 -18.50 -22.48
N ILE A 228 16.95 -17.44 -22.14
CA ILE A 228 18.17 -17.05 -22.84
C ILE A 228 19.21 -18.19 -22.79
N TYR A 229 19.43 -18.77 -21.61
CA TYR A 229 20.36 -19.89 -21.48
C TYR A 229 19.97 -21.06 -22.39
N LEU A 230 18.70 -21.45 -22.44
CA LEU A 230 18.20 -22.56 -23.25
C LEU A 230 18.23 -22.28 -24.77
N LEU A 231 18.19 -21.02 -25.19
CA LEU A 231 18.35 -20.66 -26.61
C LEU A 231 19.78 -20.82 -27.13
N TYR A 232 20.77 -20.72 -26.23
CA TYR A 232 22.20 -20.83 -26.60
C TYR A 232 22.79 -22.19 -26.29
N SER A 233 22.10 -23.08 -25.59
CA SER A 233 22.53 -24.45 -25.30
C SER A 233 22.10 -25.43 -26.40
#